data_79d55ae9b2d47a88ab15c01455d378b1
#
_entry.id   79d55ae9b2d47a88ab15c01455d378b1
#
_cell.length_a   1.000
_cell.length_b   1.000
_cell.length_c   1.000
_cell.angle_alpha   90.00
_cell.angle_beta   90.00
_cell.angle_gamma   90.00
#
_symmetry.space_group_name_H-M   'P 1'
#
loop_
_entity.id
_entity.type
_entity.pdbx_description
1 polymer ?
#
loop_
_entity_poly.entity_id
_entity_poly.type
_entity_poly.pdbx_seq_one_letter_code
_entity_poly.pdbx_strand_id
1 'polypeptide(L)'
;MKILAISDEECPALWDYLTPGKLKEYDLILSSGDLKAEYLSFLVTMSNVPLLYVHGNHDTAYDQFPPEGCDCIDDKVVVYNGVRILGLGGCRRYHPGKYQYTERQMRIRIAKLRFALWRSRGVDIVVTHAPPQGLGDGDDPAHWGFEALRDLIEKYHPKYLLHGHVHLSYSPGARRETEYQGTKIVNTCERYVLDFPDQAVPPKKLGRLIWMSRPPKFPDDDESQQGGNFYV
;
A
#
# COMPACT_ATOMS: atom_id res chain seq x y z
N MET A 1 14.67 5.25 3.10
CA MET A 1 13.77 4.10 3.24
C MET A 1 13.42 3.59 1.85
N LYS A 2 13.75 2.33 1.54
CA LYS A 2 13.49 1.71 0.23
C LYS A 2 12.17 0.94 0.28
N ILE A 3 11.21 1.32 -0.56
CA ILE A 3 9.85 0.78 -0.56
C ILE A 3 9.60 0.03 -1.86
N LEU A 4 9.10 -1.21 -1.75
CA LEU A 4 8.58 -1.98 -2.87
C LEU A 4 7.07 -1.77 -2.95
N ALA A 5 6.57 -1.23 -4.05
CA ALA A 5 5.14 -1.08 -4.33
C ALA A 5 4.72 -2.09 -5.41
N ILE A 6 3.57 -2.74 -5.22
CA ILE A 6 3.06 -3.81 -6.08
C ILE A 6 1.55 -3.73 -6.25
N SER A 7 1.02 -4.16 -7.39
CA SER A 7 -0.43 -4.34 -7.63
C SER A 7 -0.71 -5.16 -8.88
N ASP A 8 -1.94 -5.64 -9.01
CA ASP A 8 -2.61 -6.19 -10.19
C ASP A 8 -1.95 -7.43 -10.80
N GLU A 9 -0.64 -7.42 -11.00
CA GLU A 9 0.10 -8.51 -11.63
C GLU A 9 1.18 -9.05 -10.69
N GLU A 10 1.23 -10.36 -10.50
CA GLU A 10 2.27 -11.03 -9.71
C GLU A 10 3.59 -10.97 -10.45
N CYS A 11 4.61 -10.39 -9.85
CA CYS A 11 5.95 -10.30 -10.46
C CYS A 11 6.68 -11.65 -10.39
N PRO A 12 6.96 -12.33 -11.52
CA PRO A 12 7.65 -13.62 -11.49
C PRO A 12 9.02 -13.57 -10.81
N ALA A 13 9.70 -12.44 -10.90
CA ALA A 13 11.00 -12.26 -10.25
C ALA A 13 10.93 -12.17 -8.70
N LEU A 14 9.71 -11.96 -8.15
CA LEU A 14 9.46 -11.91 -6.71
C LEU A 14 8.71 -13.15 -6.21
N TRP A 15 8.32 -14.05 -7.10
CA TRP A 15 7.55 -15.25 -6.81
C TRP A 15 8.33 -16.50 -7.30
N ASP A 16 8.26 -16.80 -8.60
CA ASP A 16 8.81 -18.04 -9.18
C ASP A 16 10.35 -18.06 -9.20
N TYR A 17 10.95 -16.88 -9.38
CA TYR A 17 12.41 -16.72 -9.54
C TYR A 17 13.05 -15.91 -8.40
N LEU A 18 12.44 -15.96 -7.21
CA LEU A 18 12.94 -15.22 -6.06
C LEU A 18 14.32 -15.76 -5.62
N THR A 19 15.33 -14.92 -5.72
CA THR A 19 16.65 -15.21 -5.15
C THR A 19 16.60 -14.98 -3.63
N PRO A 20 17.11 -15.94 -2.81
CA PRO A 20 17.14 -15.79 -1.36
C PRO A 20 17.80 -14.47 -0.93
N GLY A 21 17.11 -13.74 -0.04
CA GLY A 21 17.59 -12.46 0.50
C GLY A 21 17.33 -11.24 -0.36
N LYS A 22 16.85 -11.37 -1.60
CA LYS A 22 16.56 -10.24 -2.50
C LYS A 22 15.54 -9.25 -1.92
N LEU A 23 14.53 -9.75 -1.20
CA LEU A 23 13.52 -8.89 -0.59
C LEU A 23 14.01 -8.14 0.66
N LYS A 24 15.13 -8.56 1.26
CA LYS A 24 15.71 -7.92 2.46
C LYS A 24 16.29 -6.53 2.18
N GLU A 25 16.42 -6.15 0.91
CA GLU A 25 16.85 -4.80 0.53
C GLU A 25 15.75 -3.73 0.75
N TYR A 26 14.51 -4.15 0.96
CA TYR A 26 13.39 -3.25 1.18
C TYR A 26 13.09 -3.07 2.67
N ASP A 27 12.64 -1.88 3.03
CA ASP A 27 12.22 -1.53 4.39
C ASP A 27 10.71 -1.71 4.60
N LEU A 28 9.94 -1.67 3.52
CA LEU A 28 8.48 -1.73 3.50
C LEU A 28 7.97 -2.23 2.15
N ILE A 29 6.89 -3.01 2.18
CA ILE A 29 6.14 -3.39 0.97
C ILE A 29 4.75 -2.75 1.05
N LEU A 30 4.32 -2.11 -0.03
CA LEU A 30 2.99 -1.51 -0.18
C LEU A 30 2.26 -2.18 -1.33
N SER A 31 1.07 -2.72 -1.07
CA SER A 31 0.22 -3.29 -2.13
C SER A 31 -0.98 -2.40 -2.38
N SER A 32 -1.16 -2.01 -3.66
CA SER A 32 -2.32 -1.24 -4.12
C SER A 32 -3.50 -2.14 -4.55
N GLY A 33 -3.50 -3.43 -4.18
CA GLY A 33 -4.61 -4.35 -4.38
C GLY A 33 -4.53 -5.21 -5.65
N ASP A 34 -5.56 -6.05 -5.82
CA ASP A 34 -5.76 -7.00 -6.92
C ASP A 34 -4.60 -7.99 -7.10
N LEU A 35 -4.13 -8.54 -5.99
CA LEU A 35 -3.13 -9.62 -5.94
C LEU A 35 -3.67 -10.81 -5.15
N LYS A 36 -3.16 -12.01 -5.37
CA LYS A 36 -3.56 -13.17 -4.57
C LYS A 36 -3.06 -13.06 -3.12
N ALA A 37 -3.89 -13.50 -2.16
CA ALA A 37 -3.51 -13.51 -0.75
C ALA A 37 -2.25 -14.33 -0.48
N GLU A 38 -2.11 -15.46 -1.18
CA GLU A 38 -0.96 -16.36 -1.08
C GLU A 38 0.33 -15.67 -1.54
N TYR A 39 0.26 -14.83 -2.59
CA TYR A 39 1.41 -14.07 -3.06
C TYR A 39 1.89 -13.06 -2.02
N LEU A 40 0.97 -12.29 -1.42
CA LEU A 40 1.31 -11.34 -0.36
C LEU A 40 1.88 -12.04 0.88
N SER A 41 1.26 -13.14 1.31
CA SER A 41 1.71 -13.96 2.43
C SER A 41 3.11 -14.53 2.19
N PHE A 42 3.38 -14.98 0.97
CA PHE A 42 4.71 -15.44 0.56
C PHE A 42 5.76 -14.33 0.66
N LEU A 43 5.45 -13.13 0.13
CA LEU A 43 6.40 -12.01 0.17
C LEU A 43 6.79 -11.64 1.61
N VAL A 44 5.84 -11.59 2.52
CA VAL A 44 6.09 -11.32 3.95
C VAL A 44 6.97 -12.42 4.55
N THR A 45 6.62 -13.68 4.32
CA THR A 45 7.37 -14.84 4.84
C THR A 45 8.83 -14.84 4.35
N MET A 46 9.05 -14.54 3.07
CA MET A 46 10.38 -14.58 2.47
C MET A 46 11.23 -13.34 2.76
N SER A 47 10.59 -12.21 3.06
CA SER A 47 11.32 -10.94 3.28
C SER A 47 11.56 -10.64 4.74
N ASN A 48 10.63 -11.02 5.62
CA ASN A 48 10.51 -10.52 6.99
C ASN A 48 10.37 -8.98 7.03
N VAL A 49 9.82 -8.40 5.97
CA VAL A 49 9.56 -6.96 5.79
C VAL A 49 8.07 -6.71 5.96
N PRO A 50 7.64 -5.68 6.71
CA PRO A 50 6.22 -5.36 6.84
C PRO A 50 5.57 -5.13 5.48
N LEU A 51 4.36 -5.68 5.29
CA LEU A 51 3.54 -5.47 4.10
C LEU A 51 2.21 -4.85 4.50
N LEU A 52 1.95 -3.67 3.92
CA LEU A 52 0.67 -2.96 4.05
C LEU A 52 -0.08 -3.06 2.74
N TYR A 53 -1.40 -3.33 2.81
CA TYR A 53 -2.20 -3.42 1.60
C TYR A 53 -3.52 -2.66 1.70
N VAL A 54 -4.03 -2.28 0.55
CA VAL A 54 -5.42 -1.89 0.35
C VAL A 54 -6.09 -2.91 -0.56
N HIS A 55 -7.42 -3.07 -0.45
CA HIS A 55 -8.16 -3.95 -1.36
C HIS A 55 -8.29 -3.33 -2.75
N GLY A 56 -8.10 -4.15 -3.77
CA GLY A 56 -8.62 -3.88 -5.09
C GLY A 56 -10.08 -4.32 -5.24
N ASN A 57 -10.63 -4.20 -6.42
CA ASN A 57 -12.02 -4.60 -6.67
C ASN A 57 -12.20 -6.12 -6.89
N HIS A 58 -11.12 -6.85 -7.08
CA HIS A 58 -11.12 -8.31 -7.20
C HIS A 58 -10.74 -9.03 -5.90
N ASP A 59 -10.36 -8.33 -4.84
CA ASP A 59 -9.89 -8.92 -3.57
C ASP A 59 -11.02 -9.36 -2.63
N THR A 60 -12.19 -9.72 -3.16
CA THR A 60 -13.34 -10.15 -2.34
C THR A 60 -13.07 -11.44 -1.55
N ALA A 61 -12.15 -12.27 -2.01
CA ALA A 61 -11.74 -13.49 -1.32
C ALA A 61 -11.02 -13.20 0.01
N TYR A 62 -10.41 -12.03 0.19
CA TYR A 62 -9.71 -11.63 1.41
C TYR A 62 -10.62 -11.56 2.64
N ASP A 63 -11.95 -11.48 2.46
CA ASP A 63 -12.90 -11.53 3.58
C ASP A 63 -12.89 -12.86 4.30
N GLN A 64 -12.63 -13.94 3.56
CA GLN A 64 -12.60 -15.31 4.09
C GLN A 64 -11.16 -15.79 4.27
N PHE A 65 -10.28 -15.39 3.38
CA PHE A 65 -8.87 -15.80 3.31
C PHE A 65 -7.97 -14.57 3.13
N PRO A 66 -7.80 -13.76 4.21
CA PRO A 66 -6.93 -12.57 4.12
C PRO A 66 -5.46 -12.99 3.97
N PRO A 67 -4.63 -12.13 3.36
CA PRO A 67 -3.19 -12.39 3.29
C PRO A 67 -2.58 -12.42 4.70
N GLU A 68 -1.96 -13.55 5.05
CA GLU A 68 -1.36 -13.80 6.36
C GLU A 68 -0.11 -12.96 6.56
N GLY A 69 0.06 -12.42 7.77
CA GLY A 69 1.21 -11.58 8.12
C GLY A 69 1.20 -10.19 7.49
N CYS A 70 0.14 -9.83 6.77
CA CYS A 70 -0.02 -8.52 6.11
C CYS A 70 -1.05 -7.66 6.85
N ASP A 71 -0.87 -6.34 6.81
CA ASP A 71 -1.78 -5.40 7.48
C ASP A 71 -2.64 -4.63 6.47
N CYS A 72 -3.96 -4.76 6.59
CA CYS A 72 -4.92 -3.96 5.82
C CYS A 72 -4.95 -2.51 6.34
N ILE A 73 -4.67 -1.56 5.45
CA ILE A 73 -4.70 -0.13 5.76
C ILE A 73 -5.88 0.62 5.13
N ASP A 74 -6.88 -0.08 4.62
CA ASP A 74 -8.10 0.57 4.12
C ASP A 74 -8.73 1.48 5.17
N ASP A 75 -9.05 2.70 4.76
CA ASP A 75 -9.63 3.74 5.62
C ASP A 75 -8.81 4.02 6.89
N LYS A 76 -7.48 3.93 6.79
CA LYS A 76 -6.56 4.18 7.91
C LYS A 76 -5.42 5.10 7.52
N VAL A 77 -4.94 5.85 8.51
CA VAL A 77 -3.65 6.55 8.45
C VAL A 77 -2.70 5.84 9.39
N VAL A 78 -1.61 5.32 8.85
CA VAL A 78 -0.57 4.63 9.61
C VAL A 78 0.75 5.39 9.53
N VAL A 79 1.59 5.25 10.54
CA VAL A 79 2.93 5.83 10.54
C VAL A 79 3.94 4.72 10.69
N TYR A 80 4.80 4.57 9.69
CA TYR A 80 5.87 3.59 9.69
C TYR A 80 7.23 4.28 9.52
N ASN A 81 8.14 4.10 10.47
CA ASN A 81 9.45 4.77 10.49
C ASN A 81 9.37 6.30 10.22
N GLY A 82 8.33 6.95 10.76
CA GLY A 82 8.11 8.39 10.58
C GLY A 82 7.37 8.77 9.29
N VAL A 83 7.18 7.85 8.35
CA VAL A 83 6.41 8.09 7.11
C VAL A 83 4.93 7.85 7.36
N ARG A 84 4.10 8.84 7.02
CA ARG A 84 2.65 8.83 7.20
C ARG A 84 2.00 8.29 5.93
N ILE A 85 1.30 7.18 6.05
CA ILE A 85 0.71 6.46 4.93
C ILE A 85 -0.80 6.39 5.11
N LEU A 86 -1.55 6.78 4.08
CA LEU A 86 -3.00 6.70 4.02
C LEU A 86 -3.40 5.61 3.03
N GLY A 87 -4.29 4.69 3.42
CA GLY A 87 -4.85 3.67 2.55
C GLY A 87 -6.31 3.93 2.19
N LEU A 88 -6.66 3.77 0.90
CA LEU A 88 -8.01 3.91 0.34
C LEU A 88 -8.21 2.89 -0.79
N GLY A 89 -8.62 1.67 -0.46
CA GLY A 89 -8.85 0.62 -1.45
C GLY A 89 -10.13 0.77 -2.26
N GLY A 90 -10.23 -0.09 -3.29
CA GLY A 90 -11.36 -0.20 -4.20
C GLY A 90 -11.35 0.77 -5.37
N CYS A 91 -12.25 0.55 -6.32
CA CYS A 91 -12.35 1.34 -7.54
C CYS A 91 -13.69 2.08 -7.66
N ARG A 92 -13.81 2.91 -8.71
CA ARG A 92 -15.06 3.57 -9.06
C ARG A 92 -16.09 2.53 -9.51
N ARG A 93 -17.33 2.70 -9.04
CA ARG A 93 -18.40 1.74 -9.33
C ARG A 93 -18.79 1.77 -10.80
N TYR A 94 -18.64 0.65 -11.48
CA TYR A 94 -19.09 0.41 -12.84
C TYR A 94 -20.17 -0.71 -12.91
N HIS A 95 -20.24 -1.56 -11.85
CA HIS A 95 -21.35 -2.50 -11.63
C HIS A 95 -21.57 -2.70 -10.11
N PRO A 96 -22.67 -3.34 -9.67
CA PRO A 96 -22.83 -3.73 -8.27
C PRO A 96 -21.74 -4.71 -7.84
N GLY A 97 -20.94 -4.34 -6.83
CA GLY A 97 -19.84 -5.17 -6.35
C GLY A 97 -19.25 -4.63 -5.06
N LYS A 98 -18.55 -5.51 -4.33
CA LYS A 98 -17.77 -5.14 -3.17
C LYS A 98 -16.53 -4.35 -3.62
N TYR A 99 -16.01 -3.49 -2.75
CA TYR A 99 -14.87 -2.62 -3.06
C TYR A 99 -15.06 -1.72 -4.29
N GLN A 100 -16.32 -1.48 -4.69
CA GLN A 100 -16.68 -0.53 -5.73
C GLN A 100 -17.51 0.61 -5.16
N TYR A 101 -17.02 1.82 -5.29
CA TYR A 101 -17.55 2.99 -4.60
C TYR A 101 -18.01 4.06 -5.58
N THR A 102 -19.09 4.74 -5.26
CA THR A 102 -19.46 6.00 -5.94
C THR A 102 -18.49 7.10 -5.51
N GLU A 103 -18.42 8.17 -6.31
CA GLU A 103 -17.67 9.39 -5.97
C GLU A 103 -18.08 9.92 -4.58
N ARG A 104 -19.39 9.97 -4.29
CA ARG A 104 -19.91 10.39 -2.98
C ARG A 104 -19.39 9.49 -1.84
N GLN A 105 -19.37 8.18 -2.04
CA GLN A 105 -18.87 7.25 -1.02
C GLN A 105 -17.38 7.45 -0.76
N MET A 106 -16.57 7.66 -1.80
CA MET A 106 -15.14 7.94 -1.64
C MET A 106 -14.92 9.27 -0.90
N ARG A 107 -15.67 10.32 -1.22
CA ARG A 107 -15.64 11.60 -0.47
C ARG A 107 -15.97 11.40 1.01
N ILE A 108 -16.95 10.57 1.34
CA ILE A 108 -17.32 10.26 2.73
C ILE A 108 -16.20 9.50 3.45
N ARG A 109 -15.56 8.52 2.79
CA ARG A 109 -14.42 7.76 3.34
C ARG A 109 -13.28 8.71 3.69
N ILE A 110 -12.90 9.60 2.77
CA ILE A 110 -11.86 10.61 2.99
C ILE A 110 -12.27 11.58 4.12
N ALA A 111 -13.54 11.99 4.16
CA ALA A 111 -14.03 12.89 5.21
C ALA A 111 -13.93 12.29 6.61
N LYS A 112 -14.18 10.99 6.77
CA LYS A 112 -14.01 10.26 8.04
C LYS A 112 -12.56 10.23 8.53
N LEU A 113 -11.59 10.29 7.61
CA LEU A 113 -10.16 10.29 7.93
C LEU A 113 -9.60 11.66 8.35
N ARG A 114 -10.40 12.74 8.25
CA ARG A 114 -9.95 14.11 8.54
C ARG A 114 -9.31 14.26 9.91
N PHE A 115 -9.86 13.60 10.94
CA PHE A 115 -9.30 13.66 12.30
C PHE A 115 -7.94 12.95 12.36
N ALA A 116 -7.80 11.78 11.74
CA ALA A 116 -6.54 11.05 11.68
C ALA A 116 -5.47 11.84 10.91
N LEU A 117 -5.85 12.44 9.76
CA LEU A 117 -4.97 13.28 8.95
C LEU A 117 -4.53 14.56 9.68
N TRP A 118 -5.46 15.20 10.41
CA TRP A 118 -5.11 16.34 11.26
C TRP A 118 -4.13 15.94 12.38
N ARG A 119 -4.41 14.83 13.04
CA ARG A 119 -3.58 14.32 14.13
C ARG A 119 -2.19 13.88 13.67
N SER A 120 -2.06 13.27 12.50
CA SER A 120 -0.79 12.91 11.86
C SER A 120 -0.05 14.14 11.27
N ARG A 121 -0.70 15.32 11.25
CA ARG A 121 -0.20 16.54 10.60
C ARG A 121 0.03 16.36 9.10
N GLY A 122 -0.89 15.65 8.44
CA GLY A 122 -0.86 15.39 7.00
C GLY A 122 -0.51 13.95 6.65
N VAL A 123 -0.11 13.72 5.41
CA VAL A 123 0.20 12.42 4.82
C VAL A 123 1.39 12.57 3.86
N ASP A 124 2.24 11.56 3.80
CA ASP A 124 3.41 11.53 2.90
C ASP A 124 3.17 10.64 1.68
N ILE A 125 2.53 9.49 1.90
CA ILE A 125 2.20 8.53 0.85
C ILE A 125 0.71 8.20 0.94
N VAL A 126 0.02 8.27 -0.18
CA VAL A 126 -1.36 7.76 -0.33
C VAL A 126 -1.28 6.48 -1.14
N VAL A 127 -1.84 5.40 -0.62
CA VAL A 127 -1.96 4.11 -1.32
C VAL A 127 -3.43 3.91 -1.66
N THR A 128 -3.73 3.82 -2.96
CA THR A 128 -5.08 3.60 -3.46
C THR A 128 -5.10 2.42 -4.41
N HIS A 129 -6.27 1.84 -4.69
CA HIS A 129 -6.36 0.93 -5.82
C HIS A 129 -6.63 1.70 -7.11
N ALA A 130 -7.72 2.46 -7.17
CA ALA A 130 -7.99 3.30 -8.33
C ALA A 130 -7.13 4.58 -8.36
N PRO A 131 -6.79 5.10 -9.54
CA PRO A 131 -6.10 6.38 -9.73
C PRO A 131 -6.98 7.59 -9.44
N PRO A 132 -6.41 8.80 -9.31
CA PRO A 132 -7.16 10.05 -9.40
C PRO A 132 -7.68 10.28 -10.82
N GLN A 133 -8.86 10.87 -10.97
CA GLN A 133 -9.47 11.13 -12.28
C GLN A 133 -8.60 12.05 -13.13
N GLY A 134 -8.37 11.65 -14.38
CA GLY A 134 -7.54 12.37 -15.36
C GLY A 134 -6.04 12.28 -15.10
N LEU A 135 -5.59 11.44 -14.14
CA LEU A 135 -4.20 11.34 -13.72
C LEU A 135 -3.77 9.86 -13.62
N GLY A 136 -3.70 9.19 -14.78
CA GLY A 136 -3.33 7.77 -14.88
C GLY A 136 -4.50 6.82 -14.91
N ASP A 137 -5.74 7.32 -15.03
CA ASP A 137 -6.95 6.53 -15.25
C ASP A 137 -7.16 6.17 -16.73
N GLY A 138 -8.11 5.29 -17.00
CA GLY A 138 -8.47 4.88 -18.34
C GLY A 138 -9.67 5.66 -18.91
N ASP A 139 -9.92 5.48 -20.20
CA ASP A 139 -11.02 6.15 -20.91
C ASP A 139 -12.38 5.45 -20.73
N ASP A 140 -12.39 4.21 -20.25
CA ASP A 140 -13.62 3.43 -20.07
C ASP A 140 -14.13 3.50 -18.61
N PRO A 141 -15.45 3.29 -18.39
CA PRO A 141 -16.06 3.41 -17.07
C PRO A 141 -15.46 2.51 -15.97
N ALA A 142 -14.89 1.36 -16.34
CA ALA A 142 -14.32 0.44 -15.37
C ALA A 142 -13.00 0.99 -14.79
N HIS A 143 -12.26 1.77 -15.59
CA HIS A 143 -10.96 2.32 -15.21
C HIS A 143 -10.99 3.82 -14.86
N TRP A 144 -12.17 4.43 -14.75
CA TRP A 144 -12.25 5.82 -14.31
C TRP A 144 -11.75 6.01 -12.89
N GLY A 145 -10.94 7.05 -12.70
CA GLY A 145 -10.47 7.49 -11.40
C GLY A 145 -11.50 8.27 -10.59
N PHE A 146 -11.10 8.69 -9.38
CA PHE A 146 -11.92 9.50 -8.47
C PHE A 146 -11.48 10.97 -8.46
N GLU A 147 -12.44 11.90 -8.62
CA GLU A 147 -12.20 13.33 -8.36
C GLU A 147 -11.78 13.57 -6.90
N ALA A 148 -12.39 12.83 -5.97
CA ALA A 148 -12.08 12.93 -4.54
C ALA A 148 -10.60 12.70 -4.23
N LEU A 149 -9.88 11.90 -5.02
CA LEU A 149 -8.44 11.69 -4.86
C LEU A 149 -7.64 12.90 -5.37
N ARG A 150 -8.11 13.61 -6.40
CA ARG A 150 -7.51 14.89 -6.80
C ARG A 150 -7.67 15.95 -5.71
N ASP A 151 -8.90 16.09 -5.17
CA ASP A 151 -9.18 17.01 -4.06
C ASP A 151 -8.30 16.69 -2.83
N LEU A 152 -8.01 15.40 -2.60
CA LEU A 152 -7.14 14.95 -1.52
C LEU A 152 -5.69 15.39 -1.77
N ILE A 153 -5.17 15.22 -3.00
CA ILE A 153 -3.84 15.69 -3.39
C ILE A 153 -3.74 17.21 -3.21
N GLU A 154 -4.70 17.96 -3.73
CA GLU A 154 -4.73 19.43 -3.64
C GLU A 154 -4.76 19.95 -2.20
N LYS A 155 -5.39 19.20 -1.31
CA LYS A 155 -5.53 19.59 0.09
C LYS A 155 -4.36 19.21 0.97
N TYR A 156 -3.76 18.03 0.77
CA TYR A 156 -2.78 17.48 1.70
C TYR A 156 -1.37 17.40 1.12
N HIS A 157 -1.21 17.57 -0.19
CA HIS A 157 0.07 17.57 -0.91
C HIS A 157 0.99 16.40 -0.52
N PRO A 158 0.52 15.13 -0.64
CA PRO A 158 1.38 13.98 -0.38
C PRO A 158 2.57 13.99 -1.35
N LYS A 159 3.70 13.40 -0.97
CA LYS A 159 4.84 13.25 -1.89
C LYS A 159 4.55 12.24 -2.98
N TYR A 160 3.82 11.16 -2.62
CA TYR A 160 3.45 10.09 -3.54
C TYR A 160 1.98 9.73 -3.41
N LEU A 161 1.36 9.41 -4.54
CA LEU A 161 0.14 8.62 -4.62
C LEU A 161 0.47 7.37 -5.44
N LEU A 162 0.33 6.21 -4.81
CA LEU A 162 0.57 4.89 -5.40
C LEU A 162 -0.77 4.25 -5.73
N HIS A 163 -0.96 3.78 -6.95
CA HIS A 163 -2.20 3.14 -7.38
C HIS A 163 -1.94 1.94 -8.28
N GLY A 164 -2.94 1.10 -8.45
CA GLY A 164 -3.01 0.00 -9.40
C GLY A 164 -4.14 0.19 -10.40
N HIS A 165 -4.93 -0.86 -10.59
CA HIS A 165 -6.19 -0.92 -11.35
C HIS A 165 -6.05 -0.78 -12.88
N VAL A 166 -5.16 0.06 -13.37
CA VAL A 166 -4.90 0.26 -14.80
C VAL A 166 -3.67 -0.55 -15.18
N HIS A 167 -3.90 -1.66 -15.87
CA HIS A 167 -2.81 -2.53 -16.29
C HIS A 167 -1.97 -1.86 -17.39
N LEU A 168 -0.66 -1.82 -17.18
CA LEU A 168 0.27 -1.22 -18.15
C LEU A 168 0.51 -2.10 -19.37
N SER A 169 0.29 -3.42 -19.22
CA SER A 169 0.57 -4.41 -20.26
C SER A 169 -0.36 -4.31 -21.47
N TYR A 170 -1.62 -3.87 -21.28
CA TYR A 170 -2.61 -3.79 -22.35
C TYR A 170 -3.37 -2.46 -22.43
N SER A 171 -2.95 -1.46 -21.69
CA SER A 171 -3.57 -0.11 -21.77
C SER A 171 -2.72 0.83 -22.62
N PRO A 172 -3.03 1.00 -23.93
CA PRO A 172 -2.28 1.89 -24.80
C PRO A 172 -2.26 3.32 -24.26
N GLY A 173 -1.07 3.89 -24.08
CA GLY A 173 -0.91 5.25 -23.56
C GLY A 173 -0.89 5.37 -22.03
N ALA A 174 -1.12 4.28 -21.27
CA ALA A 174 -0.96 4.30 -19.83
C ALA A 174 0.47 4.70 -19.45
N ARG A 175 0.58 5.69 -18.57
CA ARG A 175 1.86 6.16 -18.06
C ARG A 175 2.06 5.59 -16.65
N ARG A 176 3.26 5.06 -16.41
CA ARG A 176 3.61 4.59 -15.06
C ARG A 176 3.70 5.74 -14.04
N GLU A 177 4.15 6.90 -14.49
CA GLU A 177 4.37 8.07 -13.63
C GLU A 177 3.71 9.31 -14.20
N THR A 178 3.06 10.06 -13.35
CA THR A 178 2.46 11.38 -13.63
C THR A 178 2.74 12.29 -12.44
N GLU A 179 2.85 13.59 -12.64
CA GLU A 179 3.01 14.56 -11.58
C GLU A 179 1.82 15.54 -11.55
N TYR A 180 1.30 15.80 -10.36
CA TYR A 180 0.23 16.77 -10.16
C TYR A 180 0.39 17.49 -8.83
N GLN A 181 0.40 18.82 -8.84
CA GLN A 181 0.54 19.67 -7.65
C GLN A 181 1.74 19.28 -6.74
N GLY A 182 2.85 18.86 -7.34
CA GLY A 182 4.04 18.40 -6.62
C GLY A 182 3.93 17.00 -6.03
N THR A 183 2.83 16.29 -6.27
CA THR A 183 2.64 14.88 -5.92
C THR A 183 3.03 14.00 -7.11
N LYS A 184 3.92 13.05 -6.88
CA LYS A 184 4.24 12.01 -7.87
C LYS A 184 3.20 10.90 -7.78
N ILE A 185 2.45 10.70 -8.86
CA ILE A 185 1.42 9.67 -8.99
C ILE A 185 2.05 8.50 -9.76
N VAL A 186 2.00 7.30 -9.16
CA VAL A 186 2.70 6.13 -9.68
C VAL A 186 1.74 4.96 -9.80
N ASN A 187 1.66 4.39 -10.99
CA ASN A 187 1.03 3.11 -11.22
C ASN A 187 1.98 1.98 -10.82
N THR A 188 1.58 1.18 -9.83
CA THR A 188 2.40 0.14 -9.21
C THR A 188 2.22 -1.26 -9.83
N CYS A 189 1.49 -1.35 -10.97
CA CYS A 189 1.24 -2.59 -11.68
C CYS A 189 2.51 -3.42 -11.84
N GLU A 190 2.44 -4.71 -11.51
CA GLU A 190 3.53 -5.64 -11.30
C GLU A 190 4.41 -5.21 -10.12
N ARG A 191 5.30 -4.26 -10.31
CA ARG A 191 6.17 -3.71 -9.25
C ARG A 191 6.71 -2.33 -9.58
N TYR A 192 6.95 -1.57 -8.54
CA TYR A 192 7.68 -0.29 -8.58
C TYR A 192 8.54 -0.15 -7.33
N VAL A 193 9.75 0.34 -7.46
CA VAL A 193 10.65 0.59 -6.34
C VAL A 193 10.83 2.10 -6.17
N LEU A 194 10.58 2.60 -4.98
CA LEU A 194 10.80 4.00 -4.66
C LEU A 194 11.76 4.15 -3.48
N ASP A 195 12.69 5.08 -3.59
CA ASP A 195 13.54 5.53 -2.50
C ASP A 195 12.88 6.72 -1.81
N PHE A 196 12.24 6.47 -0.67
CA PHE A 196 11.64 7.54 0.11
C PHE A 196 12.72 8.17 1.00
N PRO A 197 12.94 9.51 0.94
CA PRO A 197 13.97 10.15 1.73
C PRO A 197 13.70 9.96 3.22
N ASP A 198 14.75 9.62 3.98
CA ASP A 198 14.63 9.49 5.43
C ASP A 198 14.15 10.81 6.03
N GLN A 199 13.15 10.73 6.89
CA GLN A 199 12.68 11.91 7.58
C GLN A 199 13.67 12.24 8.69
N ALA A 200 14.34 13.38 8.58
CA ALA A 200 15.38 13.83 9.52
C ALA A 200 14.85 14.07 10.96
N VAL A 201 13.54 14.11 11.15
CA VAL A 201 12.90 14.22 12.47
C VAL A 201 11.66 13.34 12.48
N PRO A 202 11.62 12.26 13.30
CA PRO A 202 10.38 11.55 13.54
C PRO A 202 9.37 12.55 14.11
N PRO A 203 8.10 12.53 13.66
CA PRO A 203 7.09 13.39 14.24
C PRO A 203 7.08 13.20 15.75
N LYS A 204 7.24 14.28 16.51
CA LYS A 204 7.19 14.26 17.97
C LYS A 204 6.06 13.37 18.40
N LYS A 205 6.34 12.41 19.31
CA LYS A 205 5.44 11.38 19.83
C LYS A 205 3.97 11.82 19.80
N LEU A 206 3.30 11.55 18.71
CA LEU A 206 1.85 11.64 18.64
C LEU A 206 1.34 10.40 19.37
N GLY A 207 0.69 10.61 20.52
CA GLY A 207 0.14 9.53 21.29
C GLY A 207 -0.69 8.62 20.42
N ARG A 208 -0.52 7.32 20.58
CA ARG A 208 -1.20 6.16 19.97
C ARG A 208 -2.22 6.46 18.87
N LEU A 209 -1.74 6.78 17.69
CA LEU A 209 -2.46 6.60 16.44
C LEU A 209 -1.92 5.34 15.84
N ILE A 210 -2.81 4.40 15.71
CA ILE A 210 -2.64 3.08 15.11
C ILE A 210 -1.19 2.82 14.74
N TRP A 211 -0.42 2.45 15.74
CA TRP A 211 0.90 1.93 15.53
C TRP A 211 0.69 0.61 14.81
N MET A 212 1.30 0.43 13.66
CA MET A 212 1.65 -0.91 13.28
C MET A 212 2.34 -1.50 14.52
N SER A 213 1.69 -2.43 15.18
CA SER A 213 2.36 -3.27 16.12
C SER A 213 3.62 -3.77 15.42
N ARG A 214 4.77 -3.72 16.09
CA ARG A 214 5.96 -4.45 15.63
C ARG A 214 5.47 -5.79 15.09
N PRO A 215 6.03 -6.30 13.98
CA PRO A 215 5.69 -7.64 13.52
C PRO A 215 5.70 -8.56 14.75
N PRO A 216 4.74 -9.49 14.87
CA PRO A 216 4.73 -10.41 16.00
C PRO A 216 6.13 -11.00 16.09
N LYS A 217 6.80 -10.88 17.25
CA LYS A 217 8.03 -11.58 17.50
C LYS A 217 7.66 -13.05 17.42
N PHE A 218 8.19 -13.73 16.41
CA PHE A 218 8.12 -15.18 16.39
C PHE A 218 8.89 -15.71 17.60
N PRO A 219 8.43 -16.80 18.28
CA PRO A 219 9.06 -17.33 19.49
C PRO A 219 10.54 -17.70 19.33
N ASP A 220 11.04 -17.82 18.13
CA ASP A 220 12.40 -18.30 17.79
C ASP A 220 13.47 -17.19 17.80
N ASP A 221 13.10 -15.92 17.99
CA ASP A 221 14.08 -14.82 17.96
C ASP A 221 14.82 -14.61 19.31
N ASP A 222 14.47 -15.33 20.37
CA ASP A 222 15.08 -15.20 21.72
C ASP A 222 15.93 -16.42 22.18
N GLU A 223 16.09 -17.49 21.39
CA GLU A 223 16.81 -18.71 21.83
C GLU A 223 18.23 -18.90 21.26
N SER A 224 18.93 -17.86 20.82
CA SER A 224 20.33 -17.99 20.41
C SER A 224 21.37 -17.49 21.41
N GLN A 225 21.01 -17.38 22.72
CA GLN A 225 21.97 -17.13 23.78
C GLN A 225 21.62 -17.88 25.09
N GLN A 226 21.65 -19.19 25.05
CA GLN A 226 22.02 -19.98 26.25
C GLN A 226 22.73 -21.24 25.79
N GLY A 227 24.06 -21.14 25.77
CA GLY A 227 24.93 -22.29 25.72
C GLY A 227 24.70 -23.12 26.99
N GLY A 228 24.13 -24.28 26.83
CA GLY A 228 24.00 -25.30 27.87
C GLY A 228 24.76 -26.55 27.42
N ASN A 229 25.96 -26.72 27.98
CA ASN A 229 26.70 -27.99 27.96
C ASN A 229 25.77 -29.14 28.40
N PHE A 230 25.67 -30.16 27.57
CA PHE A 230 25.40 -31.51 28.06
C PHE A 230 26.47 -32.46 27.52
N TYR A 231 27.46 -32.73 28.37
CA TYR A 231 28.17 -33.99 28.38
C TYR A 231 27.27 -35.05 29.07
N VAL A 232 26.98 -36.12 28.43
CA VAL A 232 27.25 -37.53 28.83
C VAL A 232 26.92 -38.40 27.62
#